data_4aaad70754cd8132a0f953881d7489c1
#
_entry.id   4aaad70754cd8132a0f953881d7489c1
#
_cell.length_a   1.000
_cell.length_b   1.000
_cell.length_c   1.000
_cell.angle_alpha   90.00
_cell.angle_beta   90.00
_cell.angle_gamma   90.00
#
_symmetry.space_group_name_H-M   'P 1'
#
loop_
_entity.id
_entity.type
_entity.pdbx_description
1 polymer ?
#
loop_
_entity_poly.entity_id
_entity_poly.type
_entity_poly.pdbx_seq_one_letter_code
_entity_poly.pdbx_strand_id
1 'polypeptide(L)'
;LSIRRQRQMCIRDRLGLCGVAGAMSASVVGRLVSRIGVRNFNLLGAALMLSAWIIAYLWGNTYTAIIITILILDIGMQCIQLSNQTVVFSLNTKASNRINTIFMTNYFIGGSLGTFLSGSAWSMAGWSGVTIVGIGLAFCSLCITLFSKQ
;
A
#
# COMPACT_ATOMS: atom_id res chain seq x y z
N LEU A 1 19.70 -9.86 28.98
CA LEU A 1 18.29 -9.44 28.70
C LEU A 1 18.18 -7.99 28.23
N SER A 2 19.06 -7.05 28.66
CA SER A 2 19.02 -5.63 28.27
C SER A 2 19.47 -5.39 26.82
N ILE A 3 20.47 -6.09 26.33
CA ILE A 3 21.02 -5.92 24.97
C ILE A 3 20.02 -6.36 23.88
N ARG A 4 19.22 -7.40 24.14
CA ARG A 4 18.15 -7.81 23.21
C ARG A 4 17.02 -6.80 23.15
N ARG A 5 16.66 -6.17 24.26
CA ARG A 5 15.67 -5.08 24.31
C ARG A 5 16.16 -3.82 23.58
N GLN A 6 17.42 -3.45 23.73
CA GLN A 6 17.99 -2.31 23.01
C GLN A 6 18.03 -2.53 21.49
N ARG A 7 18.36 -3.75 21.03
CA ARG A 7 18.30 -4.08 19.59
C ARG A 7 16.87 -3.99 19.03
N GLN A 8 15.89 -4.47 19.77
CA GLN A 8 14.49 -4.37 19.36
C GLN A 8 13.98 -2.91 19.36
N MET A 9 14.43 -2.07 20.29
CA MET A 9 14.14 -0.64 20.30
C MET A 9 14.75 0.07 19.08
N CYS A 10 16.02 -0.19 18.74
CA CYS A 10 16.66 0.41 17.56
C CYS A 10 16.00 0.01 16.22
N ILE A 11 15.52 -1.23 16.11
CA ILE A 11 14.77 -1.68 14.93
C ILE A 11 13.40 -1.00 14.87
N ARG A 12 12.74 -0.87 16.00
CA ARG A 12 11.43 -0.21 16.14
C ARG A 12 11.50 1.29 15.83
N ASP A 13 12.56 1.97 16.27
CA ASP A 13 12.81 3.38 15.97
C ASP A 13 13.13 3.62 14.48
N ARG A 14 13.87 2.71 13.85
CA ARG A 14 14.13 2.76 12.40
C ARG A 14 12.87 2.51 11.57
N LEU A 15 11.99 1.62 12.02
CA LEU A 15 10.68 1.40 11.40
C LEU A 15 9.74 2.61 11.64
N GLY A 16 9.85 3.27 12.79
CA GLY A 16 9.14 4.53 13.07
C GLY A 16 9.57 5.67 12.15
N LEU A 17 10.85 5.76 11.78
CA LEU A 17 11.36 6.74 10.80
C LEU A 17 10.80 6.49 9.39
N CYS A 18 10.56 5.23 9.00
CA CYS A 18 9.87 4.91 7.75
C CYS A 18 8.42 5.43 7.76
N GLY A 19 7.72 5.36 8.90
CA GLY A 19 6.38 5.92 9.06
C GLY A 19 6.35 7.45 8.95
N VAL A 20 7.37 8.14 9.49
CA VAL A 20 7.51 9.60 9.33
C VAL A 20 7.79 9.97 7.86
N ALA A 21 8.64 9.23 7.18
CA ALA A 21 8.88 9.41 5.74
C ALA A 21 7.60 9.20 4.91
N GLY A 22 6.76 8.21 5.28
CA GLY A 22 5.44 8.00 4.70
C GLY A 22 4.50 9.18 4.91
N ALA A 23 4.46 9.76 6.11
CA ALA A 23 3.63 10.93 6.41
C ALA A 23 4.11 12.20 5.70
N MET A 24 5.42 12.39 5.52
CA MET A 24 5.97 13.49 4.73
C MET A 24 5.68 13.34 3.23
N SER A 25 5.72 12.11 2.71
CA SER A 25 5.37 11.83 1.31
C SER A 25 3.89 12.11 1.03
N ALA A 26 2.99 11.93 2.00
CA ALA A 26 1.57 12.23 1.86
C ALA A 26 1.30 13.70 1.50
N SER A 27 2.07 14.63 2.06
CA SER A 27 1.93 16.07 1.77
C SER A 27 2.35 16.42 0.35
N VAL A 28 3.40 15.77 -0.15
CA VAL A 28 3.91 15.94 -1.53
C VAL A 28 2.94 15.29 -2.53
N VAL A 29 2.47 14.10 -2.21
CA VAL A 29 1.53 13.32 -3.02
C VAL A 29 0.21 14.07 -3.18
N GLY A 30 -0.33 14.68 -2.11
CA GLY A 30 -1.58 15.46 -2.19
C GLY A 30 -1.50 16.63 -3.19
N ARG A 31 -0.36 17.32 -3.29
CA ARG A 31 -0.13 18.36 -4.30
C ARG A 31 0.03 17.79 -5.71
N LEU A 32 0.57 16.59 -5.83
CA LEU A 32 0.83 15.96 -7.12
C LEU A 32 -0.46 15.39 -7.73
N VAL A 33 -1.35 14.83 -6.89
CA VAL A 33 -2.68 14.35 -7.29
C VAL A 33 -3.50 15.43 -7.97
N SER A 34 -3.46 16.67 -7.45
CA SER A 34 -4.20 17.80 -8.04
C SER A 34 -3.68 18.21 -9.42
N ARG A 35 -2.42 17.89 -9.76
CA ARG A 35 -1.81 18.24 -11.06
C ARG A 35 -1.94 17.12 -12.10
N ILE A 36 -1.80 15.86 -11.70
CA ILE A 36 -1.70 14.71 -12.60
C ILE A 36 -3.10 14.10 -12.86
N GLY A 37 -4.06 14.35 -11.97
CA GLY A 37 -5.38 13.75 -12.01
C GLY A 37 -5.43 12.41 -11.26
N VAL A 38 -6.57 12.16 -10.62
CA VAL A 38 -6.80 11.00 -9.73
C VAL A 38 -6.57 9.67 -10.43
N ARG A 39 -7.06 9.53 -11.67
CA ARG A 39 -6.95 8.28 -12.45
C ARG A 39 -5.50 7.91 -12.74
N ASN A 40 -4.73 8.86 -13.26
CA ASN A 40 -3.34 8.62 -13.62
C ASN A 40 -2.50 8.33 -12.38
N PHE A 41 -2.86 8.95 -11.25
CA PHE A 41 -2.18 8.73 -9.98
C PHE A 41 -2.51 7.35 -9.39
N ASN A 42 -3.74 6.88 -9.49
CA ASN A 42 -4.15 5.52 -9.14
C ASN A 42 -3.45 4.48 -10.02
N LEU A 43 -3.35 4.73 -11.32
CA LEU A 43 -2.61 3.87 -12.26
C LEU A 43 -1.13 3.76 -11.88
N LEU A 44 -0.50 4.87 -11.57
CA LEU A 44 0.90 4.90 -11.12
C LEU A 44 1.08 4.11 -9.81
N GLY A 45 0.20 4.29 -8.84
CA GLY A 45 0.22 3.57 -7.58
C GLY A 45 0.05 2.05 -7.78
N ALA A 46 -0.91 1.64 -8.60
CA ALA A 46 -1.14 0.22 -8.92
C ALA A 46 0.04 -0.41 -9.67
N ALA A 47 0.65 0.32 -10.61
CA ALA A 47 1.84 -0.13 -11.32
C ALA A 47 3.05 -0.28 -10.40
N LEU A 48 3.24 0.66 -9.47
CA LEU A 48 4.29 0.58 -8.44
C LEU A 48 4.08 -0.64 -7.54
N MET A 49 2.86 -0.89 -7.06
CA MET A 49 2.56 -2.06 -6.24
C MET A 49 2.81 -3.36 -7.00
N LEU A 50 2.40 -3.44 -8.27
CA LEU A 50 2.65 -4.62 -9.09
C LEU A 50 4.14 -4.86 -9.28
N SER A 51 4.92 -3.83 -9.61
CA SER A 51 6.37 -3.93 -9.77
C SER A 51 7.06 -4.36 -8.47
N ALA A 52 6.63 -3.85 -7.33
CA ALA A 52 7.16 -4.23 -6.03
C ALA A 52 6.94 -5.72 -5.72
N TRP A 53 5.74 -6.24 -5.98
CA TRP A 53 5.45 -7.66 -5.80
C TRP A 53 6.23 -8.56 -6.76
N ILE A 54 6.47 -8.11 -7.99
CA ILE A 54 7.34 -8.83 -8.95
C ILE A 54 8.78 -8.87 -8.44
N ILE A 55 9.31 -7.75 -7.92
CA ILE A 55 10.65 -7.69 -7.30
C ILE A 55 10.71 -8.63 -6.09
N ALA A 56 9.68 -8.64 -5.24
CA ALA A 56 9.59 -9.53 -4.09
C ALA A 56 9.60 -11.01 -4.49
N TYR A 57 8.96 -11.36 -5.60
CA TYR A 57 8.94 -12.73 -6.12
C TYR A 57 10.30 -13.15 -6.66
N LEU A 58 10.97 -12.28 -7.42
CA LEU A 58 12.23 -12.62 -8.10
C LEU A 58 13.45 -12.57 -7.16
N TRP A 59 13.50 -11.58 -6.27
CA TRP A 59 14.68 -11.32 -5.41
C TRP A 59 14.36 -11.30 -3.92
N GLY A 60 13.22 -11.80 -3.49
CA GLY A 60 12.78 -11.78 -2.09
C GLY A 60 13.66 -12.55 -1.10
N ASN A 61 14.67 -13.27 -1.58
CA ASN A 61 15.67 -13.93 -0.75
C ASN A 61 16.79 -12.98 -0.26
N THR A 62 16.87 -11.78 -0.82
CA THR A 62 17.91 -10.80 -0.49
C THR A 62 17.32 -9.73 0.44
N TYR A 63 17.98 -9.49 1.57
CA TYR A 63 17.53 -8.50 2.56
C TYR A 63 17.33 -7.10 1.97
N THR A 64 18.23 -6.67 1.08
CA THR A 64 18.15 -5.38 0.39
C THR A 64 16.93 -5.30 -0.53
N ALA A 65 16.61 -6.38 -1.26
CA ALA A 65 15.45 -6.41 -2.14
C ALA A 65 14.14 -6.32 -1.35
N ILE A 66 14.06 -6.95 -0.17
CA ILE A 66 12.89 -6.84 0.71
C ILE A 66 12.69 -5.39 1.15
N ILE A 67 13.75 -4.69 1.58
CA ILE A 67 13.65 -3.27 1.97
C ILE A 67 13.15 -2.41 0.81
N ILE A 68 13.73 -2.58 -0.38
CA ILE A 68 13.32 -1.83 -1.58
C ILE A 68 11.85 -2.12 -1.92
N THR A 69 11.45 -3.39 -1.86
CA THR A 69 10.07 -3.80 -2.09
C THR A 69 9.10 -3.11 -1.13
N ILE A 70 9.40 -3.11 0.17
CA ILE A 70 8.56 -2.45 1.18
C ILE A 70 8.41 -0.96 0.89
N LEU A 71 9.51 -0.27 0.58
CA LEU A 71 9.48 1.16 0.26
C LEU A 71 8.63 1.46 -0.97
N ILE A 72 8.74 0.66 -2.02
CA ILE A 72 7.94 0.83 -3.24
C ILE A 72 6.46 0.52 -2.97
N LEU A 73 6.15 -0.52 -2.19
CA LEU A 73 4.79 -0.85 -1.76
C LEU A 73 4.16 0.28 -0.96
N ASP A 74 4.88 0.86 -0.01
CA ASP A 74 4.40 1.96 0.81
C ASP A 74 4.08 3.19 -0.05
N ILE A 75 4.95 3.55 -0.98
CA ILE A 75 4.73 4.67 -1.90
C ILE A 75 3.51 4.39 -2.79
N GLY A 76 3.40 3.20 -3.38
CA GLY A 76 2.29 2.81 -4.23
C GLY A 76 0.96 2.82 -3.50
N MET A 77 0.93 2.30 -2.28
CA MET A 77 -0.24 2.29 -1.40
C MET A 77 -0.68 3.71 -1.02
N GLN A 78 0.26 4.59 -0.68
CA GLN A 78 -0.04 5.98 -0.37
C GLN A 78 -0.62 6.72 -1.58
N CYS A 79 -0.10 6.47 -2.78
CA CYS A 79 -0.63 7.04 -4.01
C CYS A 79 -2.12 6.68 -4.21
N ILE A 80 -2.47 5.40 -4.09
CA ILE A 80 -3.84 4.92 -4.26
C ILE A 80 -4.75 5.45 -3.14
N GLN A 81 -4.30 5.38 -1.88
CA GLN A 81 -5.09 5.80 -0.74
C GLN A 81 -5.44 7.28 -0.79
N LEU A 82 -4.46 8.14 -1.05
CA LEU A 82 -4.65 9.59 -1.10
C LEU A 82 -5.49 10.02 -2.32
N SER A 83 -5.29 9.37 -3.46
CA SER A 83 -6.12 9.61 -4.65
C SER A 83 -7.60 9.32 -4.37
N ASN A 84 -7.89 8.14 -3.83
CA ASN A 84 -9.25 7.73 -3.52
C ASN A 84 -9.87 8.60 -2.41
N GLN A 85 -9.09 8.96 -1.41
CA GLN A 85 -9.54 9.84 -0.33
C GLN A 85 -9.87 11.25 -0.84
N THR A 86 -9.11 11.77 -1.80
CA THR A 86 -9.40 13.06 -2.45
C THR A 86 -10.75 13.03 -3.16
N VAL A 87 -11.06 11.96 -3.89
CA VAL A 87 -12.38 11.76 -4.52
C VAL A 87 -13.49 11.71 -3.49
N VAL A 88 -13.30 10.92 -2.43
CA VAL A 88 -14.28 10.78 -1.34
C VAL A 88 -14.63 12.14 -0.71
N PHE A 89 -13.64 12.98 -0.46
CA PHE A 89 -13.86 14.30 0.11
C PHE A 89 -14.48 15.30 -0.87
N SER A 90 -14.32 15.11 -2.18
CA SER A 90 -14.91 15.97 -3.20
C SER A 90 -16.41 15.71 -3.44
N LEU A 91 -16.93 14.53 -3.08
CA LEU A 91 -18.28 14.10 -3.41
C LEU A 91 -19.38 14.89 -2.66
N ASN A 92 -19.19 15.21 -1.39
CA ASN A 92 -20.17 15.99 -0.63
C ASN A 92 -19.59 16.54 0.67
N THR A 93 -19.46 17.84 0.79
CA THR A 93 -18.91 18.51 1.97
C THR A 93 -19.78 18.37 3.22
N LYS A 94 -21.12 18.24 3.06
CA LYS A 94 -22.05 18.10 4.20
C LYS A 94 -22.09 16.67 4.76
N ALA A 95 -21.73 15.66 3.97
CA ALA A 95 -21.73 14.24 4.36
C ALA A 95 -20.32 13.63 4.42
N SER A 96 -19.28 14.46 4.37
CA SER A 96 -17.87 14.04 4.30
C SER A 96 -17.49 13.02 5.37
N ASN A 97 -17.91 13.21 6.61
CA ASN A 97 -17.64 12.28 7.71
C ASN A 97 -18.26 10.89 7.49
N ARG A 98 -19.48 10.83 6.98
CA ARG A 98 -20.19 9.58 6.67
C ARG A 98 -19.50 8.80 5.56
N ILE A 99 -19.16 9.50 4.49
CA ILE A 99 -18.50 8.91 3.32
C ILE A 99 -17.09 8.42 3.71
N ASN A 100 -16.35 9.20 4.51
CA ASN A 100 -15.05 8.79 5.03
C ASN A 100 -15.14 7.54 5.91
N THR A 101 -16.17 7.43 6.76
CA THR A 101 -16.39 6.22 7.58
C THR A 101 -16.60 4.99 6.70
N ILE A 102 -17.42 5.07 5.68
CA ILE A 102 -17.66 3.98 4.73
C ILE A 102 -16.35 3.61 4.00
N PHE A 103 -15.60 4.61 3.53
CA PHE A 103 -14.32 4.40 2.86
C PHE A 103 -13.33 3.68 3.78
N MET A 104 -13.16 4.16 5.01
CA MET A 104 -12.24 3.55 5.98
C MET A 104 -12.67 2.13 6.38
N THR A 105 -13.98 1.90 6.55
CA THR A 105 -14.50 0.56 6.85
C THR A 105 -14.15 -0.42 5.74
N ASN A 106 -14.39 -0.06 4.47
CA ASN A 106 -14.04 -0.91 3.33
C ASN A 106 -12.51 -1.12 3.22
N TYR A 107 -11.72 -0.09 3.53
CA TYR A 107 -10.27 -0.19 3.56
C TYR A 107 -9.78 -1.23 4.58
N PHE A 108 -10.32 -1.20 5.80
CA PHE A 108 -9.97 -2.19 6.84
C PHE A 108 -10.47 -3.60 6.53
N ILE A 109 -11.66 -3.73 5.94
CA ILE A 109 -12.16 -5.03 5.47
C ILE A 109 -11.23 -5.60 4.39
N GLY A 110 -10.82 -4.79 3.42
CA GLY A 110 -9.87 -5.18 2.39
C GLY A 110 -8.52 -5.60 2.96
N GLY A 111 -8.00 -4.85 3.94
CA GLY A 111 -6.76 -5.18 4.65
C GLY A 111 -6.84 -6.50 5.41
N SER A 112 -7.96 -6.75 6.09
CA SER A 112 -8.20 -7.99 6.83
C SER A 112 -8.28 -9.20 5.89
N LEU A 113 -9.00 -9.07 4.77
CA LEU A 113 -9.08 -10.11 3.74
C LEU A 113 -7.71 -10.38 3.11
N GLY A 114 -6.96 -9.32 2.80
CA GLY A 114 -5.60 -9.45 2.27
C GLY A 114 -4.66 -10.19 3.23
N THR A 115 -4.73 -9.86 4.52
CA THR A 115 -3.95 -10.53 5.56
C THR A 115 -4.34 -12.01 5.70
N PHE A 116 -5.63 -12.31 5.68
CA PHE A 116 -6.13 -13.68 5.74
C PHE A 116 -5.66 -14.51 4.52
N LEU A 117 -5.80 -13.96 3.31
CA LEU A 117 -5.36 -14.62 2.08
C LEU A 117 -3.84 -14.85 2.08
N SER A 118 -3.07 -13.84 2.49
CA SER A 118 -1.61 -13.94 2.56
C SER A 118 -1.17 -14.98 3.62
N GLY A 119 -1.84 -15.03 4.77
CA GLY A 119 -1.58 -16.03 5.80
C GLY A 119 -1.87 -17.45 5.33
N SER A 120 -3.00 -17.65 4.63
CA SER A 120 -3.36 -18.94 4.04
C SER A 120 -2.37 -19.36 2.94
N ALA A 121 -1.97 -18.42 2.09
CA ALA A 121 -0.99 -18.67 1.03
C ALA A 121 0.40 -19.00 1.60
N TRP A 122 0.78 -18.37 2.70
CA TRP A 122 2.02 -18.69 3.41
C TRP A 122 2.03 -20.14 3.91
N SER A 123 0.94 -20.62 4.50
CA SER A 123 0.84 -21.99 5.00
C SER A 123 0.89 -23.05 3.90
N MET A 124 0.49 -22.69 2.66
CA MET A 124 0.46 -23.60 1.50
C MET A 124 1.77 -23.61 0.70
N ALA A 125 2.35 -22.45 0.45
CA ALA A 125 3.48 -22.30 -0.47
C ALA A 125 4.57 -21.31 0.03
N GLY A 126 4.55 -20.95 1.30
CA GLY A 126 5.53 -20.05 1.91
C GLY A 126 5.59 -18.69 1.23
N TRP A 127 6.80 -18.16 1.04
CA TRP A 127 7.04 -16.85 0.45
C TRP A 127 6.46 -16.70 -0.97
N SER A 128 6.60 -17.73 -1.79
CA SER A 128 6.07 -17.73 -3.17
C SER A 128 4.54 -17.61 -3.19
N GLY A 129 3.84 -18.25 -2.24
CA GLY A 129 2.40 -18.13 -2.11
C GLY A 129 1.96 -16.71 -1.82
N VAL A 130 2.62 -16.04 -0.87
CA VAL A 130 2.31 -14.64 -0.50
C VAL A 130 2.54 -13.69 -1.68
N THR A 131 3.65 -13.83 -2.37
CA THR A 131 3.98 -12.96 -3.50
C THR A 131 3.04 -13.15 -4.69
N ILE A 132 2.61 -14.37 -4.97
CA ILE A 132 1.61 -14.66 -6.02
C ILE A 132 0.26 -14.02 -5.67
N VAL A 133 -0.21 -14.13 -4.43
CA VAL A 133 -1.43 -13.46 -3.97
C VAL A 133 -1.29 -11.94 -4.10
N GLY A 134 -0.15 -11.38 -3.69
CA GLY A 134 0.14 -9.95 -3.81
C GLY A 134 0.12 -9.46 -5.27
N ILE A 135 0.75 -10.20 -6.19
CA ILE A 135 0.71 -9.92 -7.64
C ILE A 135 -0.73 -9.97 -8.16
N GLY A 136 -1.50 -11.00 -7.79
CA GLY A 136 -2.89 -11.16 -8.22
C GLY A 136 -3.76 -9.99 -7.79
N LEU A 137 -3.69 -9.59 -6.52
CA LEU A 137 -4.45 -8.46 -5.99
C LEU A 137 -4.02 -7.12 -6.61
N ALA A 138 -2.71 -6.89 -6.80
CA ALA A 138 -2.20 -5.70 -7.46
C ALA A 138 -2.62 -5.64 -8.93
N PHE A 139 -2.61 -6.76 -9.63
CA PHE A 139 -3.09 -6.87 -11.01
C PHE A 139 -4.59 -6.59 -11.11
N CYS A 140 -5.41 -7.15 -10.22
CA CYS A 140 -6.84 -6.84 -10.16
C CYS A 140 -7.09 -5.35 -9.92
N SER A 141 -6.36 -4.73 -9.01
CA SER A 141 -6.43 -3.28 -8.75
C SER A 141 -6.09 -2.47 -10.00
N LEU A 142 -5.05 -2.86 -10.73
CA LEU A 142 -4.65 -2.22 -11.99
C LEU A 142 -5.75 -2.34 -13.05
N CYS A 143 -6.31 -3.53 -13.24
CA CYS A 143 -7.40 -3.77 -14.18
C CYS A 143 -8.63 -2.92 -13.84
N ILE A 144 -9.06 -2.91 -12.58
CA ILE A 144 -10.20 -2.10 -12.13
C ILE A 144 -9.95 -0.62 -12.44
N THR A 145 -8.75 -0.10 -12.18
CA THR A 145 -8.41 1.29 -12.46
C THR A 145 -8.39 1.61 -13.96
N LEU A 146 -7.95 0.67 -14.80
CA LEU A 146 -7.95 0.83 -16.25
C LEU A 146 -9.37 0.87 -16.84
N PHE A 147 -10.24 -0.02 -16.38
CA PHE A 147 -11.62 -0.13 -16.88
C PHE A 147 -12.59 0.85 -16.20
N SER A 148 -12.23 1.45 -15.06
CA SER A 148 -13.03 2.49 -14.41
C SER A 148 -13.00 3.77 -15.25
N LYS A 149 -14.14 4.12 -15.84
CA LYS A 149 -14.37 5.42 -16.47
C LYS A 149 -14.64 6.44 -15.36
N GLN A 150 -13.59 7.06 -14.85
CA GLN A 150 -13.71 8.27 -14.00
C GLN A 150 -13.56 9.52 -14.83
#